data_f9a3ff427cba32a37d36eba1ef0c4eda
#
_entry.id   f9a3ff427cba32a37d36eba1ef0c4eda
#
_cell.length_a   1.000
_cell.length_b   1.000
_cell.length_c   1.000
_cell.angle_alpha   90.00
_cell.angle_beta   90.00
_cell.angle_gamma   90.00
#
_symmetry.space_group_name_H-M   'P 1'
#
loop_
_entity.id
_entity.type
_entity.pdbx_description
1 polymer ?
#
loop_
_entity_poly.entity_id
_entity_poly.type
_entity_poly.pdbx_seq_one_letter_code
_entity_poly.pdbx_strand_id
1 'polypeptide(L)'
;MTTIVRPYGDTLDDGAVQLSFTLPVPFGPRGREAARLFVEKLGFRHAEVVHAAPLSEGFSFYVAYGRTEVAVDVDAIHVEEATGEKLYSMSEACAAIREKLGRKLVVVGACTGFDAHTVGIDAIMNMKGYNHHYGLERYSEVEAHNLGAQVPNEKLIDYAVKVNADAILVSQIVTQKD
;
A
#
# COMPACT_ATOMS: atom_id res chain seq x y z
N MET A 1 17.47 30.63 4.15
CA MET A 1 18.49 29.59 4.41
C MET A 1 17.99 28.33 3.76
N THR A 2 18.76 27.68 2.92
CA THR A 2 18.36 26.45 2.23
C THR A 2 18.51 25.27 3.18
N THR A 3 17.44 24.53 3.42
CA THR A 3 17.44 23.36 4.31
C THR A 3 17.80 22.12 3.50
N ILE A 4 19.10 21.78 3.50
CA ILE A 4 19.61 20.58 2.83
C ILE A 4 19.57 19.41 3.82
N VAL A 5 18.91 18.30 3.48
CA VAL A 5 18.84 17.10 4.30
C VAL A 5 19.54 15.92 3.63
N ARG A 6 20.17 15.09 4.43
CA ARG A 6 20.80 13.82 4.05
C ARG A 6 20.30 12.70 4.97
N PRO A 7 20.39 11.45 4.54
CA PRO A 7 20.11 10.34 5.44
C PRO A 7 20.96 10.42 6.72
N TYR A 8 20.35 10.03 7.80
CA TYR A 8 20.95 9.99 9.13
C TYR A 8 21.03 8.54 9.61
N GLY A 9 22.24 8.07 9.87
CA GLY A 9 22.51 6.77 10.47
C GLY A 9 22.89 6.92 11.95
N ASP A 10 24.14 6.61 12.28
CA ASP A 10 24.66 6.74 13.65
C ASP A 10 25.08 8.15 13.99
N THR A 11 25.45 8.94 13.00
CA THR A 11 25.89 10.34 13.12
C THR A 11 25.15 11.22 12.14
N LEU A 12 24.95 12.48 12.53
CA LEU A 12 24.27 13.47 11.68
C LEU A 12 25.00 13.59 10.33
N ASP A 13 24.22 13.57 9.25
CA ASP A 13 24.68 13.73 7.86
C ASP A 13 25.72 12.67 7.40
N ASP A 14 25.75 11.49 8.00
CA ASP A 14 26.66 10.42 7.60
C ASP A 14 26.26 9.72 6.29
N GLY A 15 25.08 10.01 5.78
CA GLY A 15 24.55 9.46 4.54
C GLY A 15 24.24 7.97 4.59
N ALA A 16 24.18 7.35 5.78
CA ALA A 16 23.91 5.94 5.92
C ALA A 16 22.44 5.60 5.65
N VAL A 17 22.20 4.58 4.84
CA VAL A 17 20.88 4.08 4.47
C VAL A 17 20.85 2.57 4.65
N GLN A 18 19.78 2.06 5.25
CA GLN A 18 19.47 0.64 5.27
C GLN A 18 18.49 0.34 4.12
N LEU A 19 18.81 -0.68 3.35
CA LEU A 19 18.00 -1.22 2.27
C LEU A 19 17.62 -2.66 2.57
N SER A 20 16.38 -3.02 2.35
CA SER A 20 15.93 -4.42 2.39
C SER A 20 15.23 -4.78 1.08
N PHE A 21 15.62 -5.91 0.49
CA PHE A 21 15.12 -6.33 -0.82
C PHE A 21 15.30 -7.83 -1.04
N THR A 22 14.61 -8.35 -2.04
CA THR A 22 14.72 -9.74 -2.47
C THR A 22 15.33 -9.79 -3.85
N LEU A 23 16.25 -10.73 -4.08
CA LEU A 23 16.78 -11.05 -5.40
C LEU A 23 16.38 -12.47 -5.80
N PRO A 24 16.14 -12.72 -7.10
CA PRO A 24 15.89 -14.05 -7.66
C PRO A 24 17.21 -14.80 -7.83
N VAL A 25 17.89 -15.06 -6.74
CA VAL A 25 19.14 -15.81 -6.67
C VAL A 25 19.10 -16.78 -5.49
N PRO A 26 19.69 -17.99 -5.60
CA PRO A 26 19.79 -18.92 -4.48
C PRO A 26 20.56 -18.34 -3.32
N PHE A 27 20.16 -18.71 -2.11
CA PHE A 27 20.89 -18.34 -0.89
C PHE A 27 22.33 -18.88 -0.90
N GLY A 28 23.29 -18.01 -0.64
CA GLY A 28 24.70 -18.37 -0.58
C GLY A 28 25.65 -17.19 -0.81
N PRO A 29 26.99 -17.46 -0.82
CA PRO A 29 28.00 -16.40 -0.97
C PRO A 29 27.84 -15.58 -2.26
N ARG A 30 27.47 -16.24 -3.36
CA ARG A 30 27.26 -15.58 -4.66
C ARG A 30 26.05 -14.64 -4.64
N GLY A 31 24.97 -15.05 -3.95
CA GLY A 31 23.79 -14.20 -3.77
C GLY A 31 24.08 -12.99 -2.90
N ARG A 32 24.86 -13.19 -1.82
CA ARG A 32 25.31 -12.08 -0.96
C ARG A 32 26.15 -11.06 -1.72
N GLU A 33 27.08 -11.51 -2.56
CA GLU A 33 27.90 -10.61 -3.38
C GLU A 33 27.06 -9.91 -4.45
N ALA A 34 26.10 -10.60 -5.07
CA ALA A 34 25.16 -9.98 -6.01
C ALA A 34 24.35 -8.87 -5.33
N ALA A 35 23.89 -9.08 -4.11
CA ALA A 35 23.17 -8.06 -3.32
C ALA A 35 24.06 -6.84 -3.01
N ARG A 36 25.33 -7.07 -2.62
CA ARG A 36 26.29 -6.00 -2.37
C ARG A 36 26.52 -5.15 -3.63
N LEU A 37 26.81 -5.81 -4.76
CA LEU A 37 27.01 -5.14 -6.05
C LEU A 37 25.76 -4.40 -6.53
N PHE A 38 24.57 -4.93 -6.25
CA PHE A 38 23.32 -4.27 -6.58
C PHE A 38 23.20 -2.92 -5.85
N VAL A 39 23.49 -2.89 -4.57
CA VAL A 39 23.47 -1.65 -3.76
C VAL A 39 24.51 -0.64 -4.28
N GLU A 40 25.72 -1.07 -4.64
CA GLU A 40 26.73 -0.20 -5.24
C GLU A 40 26.27 0.38 -6.59
N LYS A 41 25.59 -0.43 -7.43
CA LYS A 41 25.04 0.04 -8.70
C LYS A 41 23.90 1.03 -8.56
N LEU A 42 23.19 1.04 -7.41
CA LEU A 42 22.24 2.08 -7.07
C LEU A 42 22.90 3.40 -6.67
N GLY A 43 24.25 3.47 -6.63
CA GLY A 43 25.01 4.67 -6.31
C GLY A 43 25.40 4.80 -4.83
N PHE A 44 25.17 3.76 -4.02
CA PHE A 44 25.66 3.75 -2.64
C PHE A 44 27.12 3.35 -2.57
N ARG A 45 27.88 3.99 -1.69
CA ARG A 45 29.27 3.64 -1.37
C ARG A 45 29.31 2.77 -0.12
N HIS A 46 30.38 2.00 0.05
CA HIS A 46 30.60 1.15 1.22
C HIS A 46 29.41 0.21 1.48
N ALA A 47 28.93 -0.42 0.41
CA ALA A 47 27.83 -1.36 0.53
C ALA A 47 28.24 -2.60 1.30
N GLU A 48 27.48 -2.93 2.36
CA GLU A 48 27.67 -4.11 3.19
C GLU A 48 26.34 -4.84 3.37
N VAL A 49 26.33 -6.15 3.11
CA VAL A 49 25.17 -7.00 3.38
C VAL A 49 25.28 -7.54 4.79
N VAL A 50 24.47 -7.04 5.70
CA VAL A 50 24.49 -7.40 7.12
C VAL A 50 23.63 -8.61 7.45
N HIS A 51 22.57 -8.85 6.66
CA HIS A 51 21.70 -10.00 6.81
C HIS A 51 21.33 -10.60 5.45
N ALA A 52 21.22 -11.92 5.41
CA ALA A 52 20.71 -12.64 4.26
C ALA A 52 19.98 -13.90 4.72
N ALA A 53 18.85 -14.21 4.12
CA ALA A 53 18.04 -15.38 4.42
C ALA A 53 17.41 -15.97 3.15
N PRO A 54 17.26 -17.29 3.05
CA PRO A 54 16.46 -17.90 2.00
C PRO A 54 14.98 -17.56 2.21
N LEU A 55 14.24 -17.25 1.12
CA LEU A 55 12.79 -17.06 1.16
C LEU A 55 12.05 -18.26 0.57
N SER A 56 12.47 -18.66 -0.62
CA SER A 56 11.92 -19.81 -1.35
C SER A 56 12.98 -20.33 -2.32
N GLU A 57 12.67 -21.40 -3.06
CA GLU A 57 13.56 -21.92 -4.06
C GLU A 57 13.92 -20.83 -5.09
N GLY A 58 15.22 -20.55 -5.19
CA GLY A 58 15.76 -19.55 -6.13
C GLY A 58 15.63 -18.09 -5.67
N PHE A 59 15.08 -17.79 -4.48
CA PHE A 59 14.93 -16.43 -3.97
C PHE A 59 15.56 -16.24 -2.59
N SER A 60 16.23 -15.11 -2.41
CA SER A 60 16.82 -14.76 -1.12
C SER A 60 16.55 -13.30 -0.76
N PHE A 61 16.31 -13.09 0.53
CA PHE A 61 16.12 -11.78 1.15
C PHE A 61 17.43 -11.25 1.70
N TYR A 62 17.67 -9.96 1.54
CA TYR A 62 18.87 -9.27 1.98
C TYR A 62 18.54 -8.00 2.73
N VAL A 63 19.35 -7.70 3.75
CA VAL A 63 19.44 -6.38 4.37
C VAL A 63 20.86 -5.88 4.16
N ALA A 64 20.99 -4.71 3.57
CA ALA A 64 22.28 -4.09 3.28
C ALA A 64 22.31 -2.65 3.79
N TYR A 65 23.49 -2.20 4.18
CA TYR A 65 23.79 -0.79 4.44
C TYR A 65 24.65 -0.24 3.31
N GLY A 66 24.45 1.03 3.01
CA GLY A 66 25.30 1.79 2.12
C GLY A 66 25.31 3.25 2.49
N ARG A 67 26.26 4.02 1.98
CA ARG A 67 26.33 5.46 2.19
C ARG A 67 26.06 6.20 0.89
N THR A 68 25.33 7.30 0.98
CA THR A 68 25.04 8.17 -0.16
C THR A 68 25.45 9.63 0.16
N GLU A 69 25.86 10.35 -0.88
CA GLU A 69 26.06 11.79 -0.81
C GLU A 69 24.85 12.57 -1.33
N VAL A 70 23.81 11.85 -1.73
CA VAL A 70 22.57 12.47 -2.22
C VAL A 70 21.93 13.26 -1.10
N ALA A 71 21.61 14.51 -1.42
CA ALA A 71 20.95 15.43 -0.50
C ALA A 71 19.71 16.00 -1.16
N VAL A 72 18.73 16.37 -0.36
CA VAL A 72 17.49 16.98 -0.83
C VAL A 72 17.35 18.37 -0.24
N ASP A 73 17.06 19.33 -1.08
CA ASP A 73 16.67 20.68 -0.68
C ASP A 73 15.18 20.68 -0.34
N VAL A 74 14.86 20.72 0.95
CA VAL A 74 13.47 20.64 1.42
C VAL A 74 12.70 21.91 1.06
N ASP A 75 13.37 23.07 1.02
CA ASP A 75 12.72 24.35 0.70
C ASP A 75 12.37 24.47 -0.79
N ALA A 76 13.02 23.67 -1.64
CA ALA A 76 12.72 23.59 -3.07
C ALA A 76 11.58 22.61 -3.41
N ILE A 77 11.08 21.85 -2.43
CA ILE A 77 10.00 20.90 -2.65
C ILE A 77 8.68 21.66 -2.75
N HIS A 78 8.12 21.68 -3.93
CA HIS A 78 6.72 22.09 -4.12
C HIS A 78 5.83 20.86 -3.92
N VAL A 79 5.21 20.78 -2.76
CA VAL A 79 4.09 19.85 -2.56
C VAL A 79 2.89 20.55 -3.19
N GLU A 80 2.40 20.01 -4.30
CA GLU A 80 1.02 20.29 -4.67
C GLU A 80 0.19 19.81 -3.47
N GLU A 81 -0.30 20.75 -2.67
CA GLU A 81 -1.36 20.40 -1.73
C GLU A 81 -2.41 19.72 -2.59
N ALA A 82 -2.56 18.41 -2.39
CA ALA A 82 -3.64 17.68 -3.02
C ALA A 82 -4.86 18.53 -2.77
N THR A 83 -5.38 19.15 -3.84
CA THR A 83 -6.47 20.14 -3.78
C THR A 83 -7.49 19.52 -2.87
N GLY A 84 -7.52 20.01 -1.64
CA GLY A 84 -8.02 19.28 -0.49
C GLY A 84 -9.41 18.79 -0.76
N GLU A 85 -9.50 17.56 -1.22
CA GLU A 85 -10.78 16.87 -1.16
C GLU A 85 -11.15 16.92 0.31
N LYS A 86 -12.17 17.72 0.62
CA LYS A 86 -12.65 17.88 1.97
C LYS A 86 -12.87 16.49 2.56
N LEU A 87 -12.07 16.11 3.54
CA LEU A 87 -12.30 14.88 4.28
C LEU A 87 -13.59 15.03 5.05
N TYR A 88 -14.64 14.38 4.59
CA TYR A 88 -15.93 14.39 5.25
C TYR A 88 -15.89 13.52 6.49
N SER A 89 -16.39 14.03 7.61
CA SER A 89 -16.82 13.19 8.71
C SER A 89 -17.95 12.27 8.25
N MET A 90 -18.23 11.20 8.99
CA MET A 90 -19.33 10.28 8.65
C MET A 90 -20.68 11.01 8.51
N SER A 91 -20.96 11.97 9.39
CA SER A 91 -22.20 12.77 9.33
C SER A 91 -22.25 13.68 8.10
N GLU A 92 -21.14 14.33 7.75
CA GLU A 92 -21.05 15.16 6.56
C GLU A 92 -21.16 14.33 5.27
N ALA A 93 -20.53 13.15 5.24
CA ALA A 93 -20.64 12.22 4.10
C ALA A 93 -22.10 11.77 3.93
N CYS A 94 -22.77 11.37 4.99
CA CYS A 94 -24.19 11.01 4.93
C CYS A 94 -25.06 12.18 4.46
N ALA A 95 -24.82 13.39 4.94
CA ALA A 95 -25.55 14.58 4.50
C ALA A 95 -25.34 14.86 3.00
N ALA A 96 -24.09 14.78 2.52
CA ALA A 96 -23.75 14.97 1.13
C ALA A 96 -24.37 13.90 0.21
N ILE A 97 -24.38 12.64 0.62
CA ILE A 97 -25.04 11.55 -0.12
C ILE A 97 -26.55 11.84 -0.26
N ARG A 98 -27.21 12.19 0.84
CA ARG A 98 -28.64 12.52 0.83
C ARG A 98 -28.95 13.71 -0.07
N GLU A 99 -28.15 14.76 0.02
CA GLU A 99 -28.33 15.98 -0.78
C GLU A 99 -28.11 15.74 -2.28
N LYS A 100 -27.03 15.04 -2.61
CA LYS A 100 -26.63 14.88 -4.02
C LYS A 100 -27.32 13.74 -4.75
N LEU A 101 -27.59 12.63 -4.08
CA LEU A 101 -28.17 11.44 -4.69
C LEU A 101 -29.68 11.32 -4.41
N GLY A 102 -30.18 11.84 -3.30
CA GLY A 102 -31.58 11.67 -2.87
C GLY A 102 -31.95 10.22 -2.54
N ARG A 103 -30.99 9.32 -2.48
CA ARG A 103 -31.10 7.89 -2.14
C ARG A 103 -29.81 7.40 -1.49
N LYS A 104 -29.83 6.19 -0.94
CA LYS A 104 -28.59 5.57 -0.44
C LYS A 104 -27.60 5.31 -1.57
N LEU A 105 -26.32 5.49 -1.25
CA LEU A 105 -25.19 5.07 -2.07
C LEU A 105 -25.02 3.56 -1.94
N VAL A 106 -25.07 2.82 -3.02
CA VAL A 106 -24.91 1.36 -3.03
C VAL A 106 -23.47 0.99 -3.38
N VAL A 107 -22.79 0.33 -2.46
CA VAL A 107 -21.38 -0.05 -2.62
C VAL A 107 -21.22 -1.56 -2.46
N VAL A 108 -20.57 -2.19 -3.43
CA VAL A 108 -20.25 -3.63 -3.40
C VAL A 108 -18.74 -3.79 -3.26
N GLY A 109 -18.29 -4.62 -2.33
CA GLY A 109 -16.87 -4.88 -2.10
C GLY A 109 -16.53 -6.36 -2.08
N ALA A 110 -15.34 -6.73 -2.56
CA ALA A 110 -14.85 -8.10 -2.54
C ALA A 110 -13.31 -8.18 -2.62
N CYS A 111 -12.76 -9.31 -2.13
CA CYS A 111 -11.46 -9.78 -2.56
C CYS A 111 -11.65 -10.73 -3.74
N THR A 112 -11.05 -10.44 -4.89
CA THR A 112 -11.30 -11.15 -6.14
C THR A 112 -10.32 -12.30 -6.39
N GLY A 113 -10.72 -13.21 -7.27
CA GLY A 113 -9.91 -14.33 -7.75
C GLY A 113 -9.60 -15.35 -6.66
N PHE A 114 -8.33 -15.67 -6.46
CA PHE A 114 -7.87 -16.63 -5.45
C PHE A 114 -7.44 -15.95 -4.13
N ASP A 115 -7.58 -14.64 -4.02
CA ASP A 115 -7.17 -13.91 -2.83
C ASP A 115 -8.14 -14.15 -1.65
N ALA A 116 -7.62 -14.78 -0.59
CA ALA A 116 -8.36 -15.06 0.64
C ALA A 116 -8.20 -13.98 1.73
N HIS A 117 -7.45 -12.89 1.44
CA HIS A 117 -7.10 -11.88 2.43
C HIS A 117 -8.19 -10.80 2.54
N THR A 118 -9.13 -10.98 3.44
CA THR A 118 -10.27 -10.04 3.59
C THR A 118 -9.97 -8.80 4.42
N VAL A 119 -8.82 -8.74 5.13
CA VAL A 119 -8.52 -7.66 6.09
C VAL A 119 -8.70 -6.26 5.50
N GLY A 120 -8.25 -6.04 4.26
CA GLY A 120 -8.36 -4.75 3.58
C GLY A 120 -9.81 -4.38 3.27
N ILE A 121 -10.58 -5.28 2.66
CA ILE A 121 -11.97 -5.02 2.31
C ILE A 121 -12.85 -4.94 3.56
N ASP A 122 -12.58 -5.77 4.57
CA ASP A 122 -13.30 -5.74 5.84
C ASP A 122 -13.07 -4.44 6.61
N ALA A 123 -11.85 -3.91 6.57
CA ALA A 123 -11.54 -2.62 7.21
C ALA A 123 -12.34 -1.46 6.61
N ILE A 124 -12.68 -1.52 5.32
CA ILE A 124 -13.45 -0.48 4.62
C ILE A 124 -14.95 -0.74 4.73
N MET A 125 -15.38 -1.99 4.58
CA MET A 125 -16.80 -2.33 4.46
C MET A 125 -17.48 -2.54 5.81
N ASN A 126 -16.86 -3.32 6.71
CA ASN A 126 -17.51 -3.78 7.94
C ASN A 126 -17.74 -2.64 8.94
N MET A 127 -18.82 -2.72 9.67
CA MET A 127 -19.26 -1.73 10.66
C MET A 127 -18.15 -1.30 11.65
N LYS A 128 -17.25 -2.23 12.05
CA LYS A 128 -16.15 -1.98 12.97
C LYS A 128 -15.10 -1.03 12.39
N GLY A 129 -14.81 -1.16 11.09
CA GLY A 129 -13.75 -0.39 10.43
C GLY A 129 -12.35 -0.71 10.93
N TYR A 130 -11.44 0.26 10.84
CA TYR A 130 -10.05 0.14 11.26
C TYR A 130 -9.56 1.45 11.88
N ASN A 131 -8.70 1.37 12.88
CA ASN A 131 -8.00 2.51 13.51
C ASN A 131 -8.94 3.67 13.89
N HIS A 132 -10.04 3.36 14.58
CA HIS A 132 -11.09 4.32 14.99
C HIS A 132 -11.91 4.94 13.86
N HIS A 133 -11.71 4.52 12.61
CA HIS A 133 -12.57 4.87 11.49
C HIS A 133 -13.57 3.75 11.23
N TYR A 134 -14.84 4.09 11.24
CA TYR A 134 -15.90 3.12 10.98
C TYR A 134 -15.99 2.77 9.50
N GLY A 135 -16.30 1.50 9.21
CA GLY A 135 -16.52 1.07 7.83
C GLY A 135 -17.90 1.48 7.31
N LEU A 136 -18.08 1.28 6.01
CA LEU A 136 -19.25 1.77 5.24
C LEU A 136 -20.59 1.26 5.75
N GLU A 137 -20.66 0.06 6.30
CA GLU A 137 -21.90 -0.48 6.90
C GLU A 137 -22.48 0.38 8.02
N ARG A 138 -21.66 1.25 8.64
CA ARG A 138 -22.11 2.13 9.70
C ARG A 138 -22.72 3.45 9.20
N TYR A 139 -22.53 3.77 7.94
CA TYR A 139 -23.04 4.99 7.35
C TYR A 139 -24.53 4.82 7.00
N SER A 140 -25.41 5.60 7.59
CA SER A 140 -26.87 5.49 7.42
C SER A 140 -27.33 5.65 5.95
N GLU A 141 -26.57 6.40 5.18
CA GLU A 141 -26.87 6.67 3.76
C GLU A 141 -26.10 5.79 2.79
N VAL A 142 -25.41 4.76 3.30
CA VAL A 142 -24.71 3.77 2.47
C VAL A 142 -25.37 2.41 2.65
N GLU A 143 -25.59 1.73 1.52
CA GLU A 143 -25.94 0.33 1.47
C GLU A 143 -24.71 -0.45 1.03
N ALA A 144 -24.03 -1.10 1.98
CA ALA A 144 -22.75 -1.76 1.78
C ALA A 144 -22.95 -3.27 1.65
N HIS A 145 -22.45 -3.87 0.57
CA HIS A 145 -22.49 -5.31 0.30
C HIS A 145 -21.07 -5.87 0.27
N ASN A 146 -20.64 -6.51 1.36
CA ASN A 146 -19.35 -7.20 1.42
C ASN A 146 -19.53 -8.65 0.96
N LEU A 147 -18.96 -9.02 -0.19
CA LEU A 147 -19.04 -10.37 -0.74
C LEU A 147 -17.94 -11.30 -0.21
N GLY A 148 -17.00 -10.78 0.59
CA GLY A 148 -15.92 -11.56 1.19
C GLY A 148 -14.75 -11.84 0.23
N ALA A 149 -14.14 -13.03 0.40
CA ALA A 149 -12.94 -13.43 -0.31
C ALA A 149 -13.22 -14.39 -1.48
N GLN A 150 -12.23 -14.52 -2.36
CA GLN A 150 -12.20 -15.48 -3.47
C GLN A 150 -13.44 -15.38 -4.38
N VAL A 151 -13.88 -14.16 -4.62
CA VAL A 151 -15.03 -13.87 -5.46
C VAL A 151 -14.60 -13.79 -6.92
N PRO A 152 -15.15 -14.63 -7.82
CA PRO A 152 -14.92 -14.49 -9.26
C PRO A 152 -15.35 -13.12 -9.77
N ASN A 153 -14.58 -12.55 -10.70
CA ASN A 153 -14.86 -11.21 -11.24
C ASN A 153 -16.27 -11.11 -11.83
N GLU A 154 -16.70 -12.13 -12.56
CA GLU A 154 -18.02 -12.19 -13.18
C GLU A 154 -19.13 -12.15 -12.11
N LYS A 155 -18.96 -12.90 -11.02
CA LYS A 155 -19.91 -12.91 -9.91
C LYS A 155 -20.00 -11.55 -9.21
N LEU A 156 -18.87 -10.87 -9.06
CA LEU A 156 -18.82 -9.51 -8.49
C LEU A 156 -19.59 -8.52 -9.38
N ILE A 157 -19.35 -8.58 -10.68
CA ILE A 157 -20.01 -7.70 -11.67
C ILE A 157 -21.50 -7.99 -11.72
N ASP A 158 -21.90 -9.25 -11.85
CA ASP A 158 -23.32 -9.66 -11.89
C ASP A 158 -24.08 -9.21 -10.64
N TYR A 159 -23.44 -9.35 -9.48
CA TYR A 159 -24.05 -8.88 -8.24
C TYR A 159 -24.16 -7.36 -8.18
N ALA A 160 -23.12 -6.64 -8.60
CA ALA A 160 -23.14 -5.17 -8.65
C ALA A 160 -24.24 -4.64 -9.58
N VAL A 161 -24.40 -5.26 -10.76
CA VAL A 161 -25.50 -4.93 -11.69
C VAL A 161 -26.86 -5.24 -11.06
N LYS A 162 -27.00 -6.39 -10.41
CA LYS A 162 -28.26 -6.80 -9.77
C LYS A 162 -28.74 -5.82 -8.71
N VAL A 163 -27.82 -5.25 -7.93
CA VAL A 163 -28.15 -4.30 -6.84
C VAL A 163 -28.08 -2.84 -7.28
N ASN A 164 -27.81 -2.57 -8.56
CA ASN A 164 -27.58 -1.24 -9.12
C ASN A 164 -26.49 -0.48 -8.32
N ALA A 165 -25.33 -1.11 -8.14
CA ALA A 165 -24.23 -0.53 -7.38
C ALA A 165 -23.72 0.76 -8.03
N ASP A 166 -23.46 1.76 -7.21
CA ASP A 166 -22.83 3.02 -7.62
C ASP A 166 -21.31 2.89 -7.64
N ALA A 167 -20.75 1.99 -6.81
CA ALA A 167 -19.32 1.75 -6.72
C ALA A 167 -19.00 0.29 -6.44
N ILE A 168 -17.88 -0.17 -7.01
CA ILE A 168 -17.29 -1.48 -6.73
C ILE A 168 -15.92 -1.25 -6.12
N LEU A 169 -15.68 -1.86 -4.96
CA LEU A 169 -14.39 -1.84 -4.26
C LEU A 169 -13.74 -3.21 -4.37
N VAL A 170 -12.51 -3.25 -4.89
CA VAL A 170 -11.74 -4.48 -5.02
C VAL A 170 -10.50 -4.39 -4.13
N SER A 171 -10.33 -5.37 -3.26
CA SER A 171 -9.09 -5.57 -2.51
C SER A 171 -8.37 -6.80 -3.06
N GLN A 172 -7.10 -6.67 -3.39
CA GLN A 172 -6.28 -7.77 -3.87
C GLN A 172 -4.84 -7.59 -3.43
N ILE A 173 -4.35 -8.52 -2.60
CA ILE A 173 -2.96 -8.53 -2.12
C ILE A 173 -2.12 -9.47 -2.98
N VAL A 174 -2.71 -10.58 -3.43
CA VAL A 174 -2.02 -11.58 -4.25
C VAL A 174 -2.45 -11.40 -5.71
N THR A 175 -1.50 -11.01 -6.56
CA THR A 175 -1.72 -10.95 -8.01
C THR A 175 -1.75 -12.37 -8.58
N GLN A 176 -2.75 -12.67 -9.39
CA GLN A 176 -2.76 -13.89 -10.19
C GLN A 176 -1.63 -13.79 -11.24
N LYS A 177 -0.83 -14.86 -11.33
CA LYS A 177 -0.05 -15.09 -12.55
C LYS A 177 -0.96 -15.88 -13.49
N ASP A 178 -1.23 -15.32 -14.66
CA ASP A 178 -1.74 -16.05 -15.81
C ASP A 178 -0.75 -17.12 -16.24
#